data_adbb25acf669f208be132580a5495258
#
_entry.id   adbb25acf669f208be132580a5495258
#
_cell.length_a   1.000
_cell.length_b   1.000
_cell.length_c   1.000
_cell.angle_alpha   90.00
_cell.angle_beta   90.00
_cell.angle_gamma   90.00
#
_symmetry.space_group_name_H-M   'P 1'
#
loop_
_entity.id
_entity.type
_entity.pdbx_description
1 polymer ?
#
loop_
_entity_poly.entity_id
_entity_poly.type
_entity_poly.pdbx_seq_one_letter_code
_entity_poly.pdbx_strand_id
1 'polypeptide(L)'
;LKNDGVMIIKVANNYSVLQEYLIKTQKVDREFWLDEEGHPYYFNKEGLIKFLNAFGYRCENVYGESFIDFNLLNDKTNYYRDKTVGKSCYYARIELELLMEKLSEEKTLEIYRLLGEMGLGREIMGVFKKEM
;
A
#
# COMPACT_ATOMS: atom_id res chain seq x y z
N LEU A 1 4.63 -23.14 8.37
CA LEU A 1 5.68 -22.80 7.40
C LEU A 1 6.93 -23.64 7.66
N LYS A 2 7.53 -24.19 6.61
CA LYS A 2 8.82 -24.90 6.71
C LYS A 2 9.94 -23.92 7.09
N ASN A 3 11.06 -24.43 7.62
CA ASN A 3 12.16 -23.57 8.07
C ASN A 3 12.78 -22.71 6.97
N ASP A 4 12.79 -23.22 5.73
CA ASP A 4 13.27 -22.55 4.52
C ASP A 4 12.15 -21.88 3.71
N GLY A 5 10.93 -21.92 4.24
CA GLY A 5 9.75 -21.37 3.56
C GLY A 5 9.70 -19.84 3.56
N VAL A 6 9.04 -19.30 2.56
CA VAL A 6 8.78 -17.87 2.42
C VAL A 6 7.27 -17.64 2.59
N MET A 7 6.92 -16.63 3.36
CA MET A 7 5.54 -16.19 3.55
C MET A 7 5.36 -14.82 2.90
N ILE A 8 4.35 -14.70 2.05
CA ILE A 8 4.00 -13.44 1.41
C ILE A 8 2.64 -13.00 1.94
N ILE A 9 2.58 -11.80 2.48
CA ILE A 9 1.36 -11.22 3.03
C ILE A 9 1.10 -9.88 2.35
N LYS A 10 -0.11 -9.73 1.79
CA LYS A 10 -0.59 -8.49 1.20
C LYS A 10 -1.75 -7.95 2.03
N VAL A 11 -1.64 -6.69 2.42
CA VAL A 11 -2.66 -5.98 3.20
C VAL A 11 -2.83 -4.57 2.67
N ALA A 12 -3.97 -3.95 2.97
CA ALA A 12 -4.13 -2.52 2.75
C ALA A 12 -3.14 -1.76 3.63
N ASN A 13 -2.56 -0.69 3.08
CA ASN A 13 -1.62 0.18 3.80
C ASN A 13 -2.43 1.31 4.45
N ASN A 14 -2.89 1.08 5.67
CA ASN A 14 -3.73 2.02 6.41
C ASN A 14 -2.92 2.76 7.46
N TYR A 15 -3.32 3.99 7.77
CA TYR A 15 -2.50 4.92 8.55
C TYR A 15 -1.11 5.10 7.93
N SER A 16 -1.06 5.05 6.60
CA SER A 16 0.16 5.22 5.83
C SER A 16 0.66 6.66 5.90
N VAL A 17 1.92 6.84 5.53
CA VAL A 17 2.54 8.18 5.43
C VAL A 17 1.70 9.11 4.55
N LEU A 18 1.21 8.60 3.41
CA LEU A 18 0.38 9.39 2.50
C LEU A 18 -0.99 9.72 3.11
N GLN A 19 -1.65 8.76 3.73
CA GLN A 19 -2.96 8.97 4.35
C GLN A 19 -2.87 10.02 5.47
N GLU A 20 -1.88 9.95 6.34
CA GLU A 20 -1.67 10.93 7.39
C GLU A 20 -1.36 12.33 6.83
N TYR A 21 -0.57 12.39 5.77
CA TYR A 21 -0.29 13.64 5.06
C TYR A 21 -1.56 14.25 4.45
N LEU A 22 -2.42 13.43 3.85
CA LEU A 22 -3.69 13.90 3.26
C LEU A 22 -4.64 14.50 4.31
N ILE A 23 -4.69 13.92 5.50
CA ILE A 23 -5.47 14.46 6.62
C ILE A 23 -4.84 15.77 7.11
N LYS A 24 -3.53 15.77 7.36
CA LYS A 24 -2.81 16.94 7.85
C LYS A 24 -2.91 18.14 6.91
N THR A 25 -2.90 17.91 5.61
CA THR A 25 -3.05 18.95 4.58
C THR A 25 -4.49 19.24 4.19
N GLN A 26 -5.44 18.62 4.85
CA GLN A 26 -6.88 18.78 4.61
C GLN A 26 -7.33 18.40 3.19
N LYS A 27 -6.61 17.52 2.54
CA LYS A 27 -7.01 16.91 1.26
C LYS A 27 -8.19 15.95 1.46
N VAL A 28 -8.23 15.31 2.61
CA VAL A 28 -9.35 14.53 3.13
C VAL A 28 -9.65 15.00 4.55
N ASP A 29 -10.88 14.86 5.00
CA ASP A 29 -11.33 15.39 6.30
C ASP A 29 -11.43 14.34 7.41
N ARG A 30 -11.25 13.06 7.06
CA ARG A 30 -11.35 11.95 8.02
C ARG A 30 -10.63 10.71 7.49
N GLU A 31 -10.49 9.71 8.36
CA GLU A 31 -9.92 8.40 8.04
C GLU A 31 -10.90 7.60 7.16
N PHE A 32 -10.90 7.86 5.85
CA PHE A 32 -11.80 7.22 4.88
C PHE A 32 -11.55 5.73 4.70
N TRP A 33 -10.39 5.24 5.13
CA TRP A 33 -10.01 3.83 5.04
C TRP A 33 -10.60 2.96 6.16
N LEU A 34 -11.18 3.56 7.18
CA LEU A 34 -11.78 2.82 8.29
C LEU A 34 -13.08 2.14 7.85
N ASP A 35 -13.15 0.84 8.10
CA ASP A 35 -14.32 0.00 7.87
C ASP A 35 -14.57 -0.85 9.12
N GLU A 36 -15.45 -0.38 10.00
CA GLU A 36 -15.71 -1.02 11.29
C GLU A 36 -16.34 -2.41 11.15
N GLU A 37 -17.05 -2.67 10.05
CA GLU A 37 -17.74 -3.95 9.82
C GLU A 37 -16.86 -4.98 9.11
N GLY A 38 -15.92 -4.53 8.26
CA GLY A 38 -15.14 -5.41 7.37
C GLY A 38 -13.73 -5.72 7.83
N HIS A 39 -13.09 -4.84 8.59
CA HIS A 39 -11.66 -4.95 8.92
C HIS A 39 -11.42 -4.68 10.41
N PRO A 40 -11.21 -5.73 11.23
CA PRO A 40 -10.90 -5.55 12.65
C PRO A 40 -9.47 -5.06 12.91
N TYR A 41 -8.54 -5.20 11.93
CA TYR A 41 -7.14 -4.82 12.04
C TYR A 41 -6.72 -3.91 10.90
N TYR A 42 -5.87 -2.93 11.23
CA TYR A 42 -5.32 -1.96 10.28
C TYR A 42 -3.81 -1.96 10.39
N PHE A 43 -3.12 -2.15 9.26
CA PHE A 43 -1.67 -2.20 9.20
C PHE A 43 -1.13 -1.11 8.29
N ASN A 44 -0.04 -0.46 8.73
CA ASN A 44 0.95 0.15 7.87
C ASN A 44 2.19 -0.77 7.84
N LYS A 45 3.25 -0.33 7.17
CA LYS A 45 4.49 -1.09 7.04
C LYS A 45 5.07 -1.50 8.40
N GLU A 46 5.25 -0.54 9.29
CA GLU A 46 5.84 -0.76 10.61
C GLU A 46 4.99 -1.70 11.47
N GLY A 47 3.68 -1.50 11.43
CA GLY A 47 2.72 -2.33 12.15
C GLY A 47 2.74 -3.78 11.69
N LEU A 48 2.78 -4.01 10.36
CA LEU A 48 2.86 -5.35 9.80
C LEU A 48 4.16 -6.06 10.19
N ILE A 49 5.29 -5.38 10.07
CA ILE A 49 6.60 -5.94 10.43
C ILE A 49 6.64 -6.28 11.92
N LYS A 50 6.23 -5.34 12.77
CA LYS A 50 6.22 -5.54 14.22
C LYS A 50 5.32 -6.70 14.63
N PHE A 51 4.13 -6.80 14.01
CA PHE A 51 3.20 -7.89 14.29
C PHE A 51 3.81 -9.25 13.96
N LEU A 52 4.38 -9.40 12.76
CA LEU A 52 4.94 -10.69 12.35
C LEU A 52 6.25 -11.04 13.07
N ASN A 53 7.07 -10.04 13.42
CA ASN A 53 8.25 -10.27 14.24
C ASN A 53 7.89 -10.87 15.61
N ALA A 54 6.76 -10.45 16.20
CA ALA A 54 6.28 -11.00 17.46
C ALA A 54 5.93 -12.50 17.39
N PHE A 55 5.67 -13.00 16.17
CA PHE A 55 5.42 -14.44 15.91
C PHE A 55 6.64 -15.18 15.35
N GLY A 56 7.82 -14.56 15.38
CA GLY A 56 9.07 -15.19 14.95
C GLY A 56 9.30 -15.19 13.43
N TYR A 57 8.77 -14.17 12.73
CA TYR A 57 8.99 -14.00 11.30
C TYR A 57 9.77 -12.71 11.04
N ARG A 58 10.87 -12.82 10.31
CA ARG A 58 11.69 -11.68 9.90
C ARG A 58 11.26 -11.17 8.54
N CYS A 59 11.12 -9.86 8.42
CA CYS A 59 10.83 -9.22 7.15
C CYS A 59 12.07 -9.19 6.26
N GLU A 60 11.94 -9.69 5.04
CA GLU A 60 12.98 -9.62 4.01
C GLU A 60 12.79 -8.39 3.12
N ASN A 61 11.56 -8.15 2.68
CA ASN A 61 11.21 -7.01 1.82
C ASN A 61 9.76 -6.58 2.06
N VAL A 62 9.50 -5.29 1.81
CA VAL A 62 8.14 -4.75 1.70
C VAL A 62 8.02 -4.01 0.38
N TYR A 63 6.97 -4.30 -0.36
CA TYR A 63 6.62 -3.66 -1.63
C TYR A 63 5.38 -2.80 -1.40
N GLY A 64 5.38 -1.58 -1.92
CA GLY A 64 4.21 -0.70 -1.94
C GLY A 64 3.58 -0.72 -3.32
N GLU A 65 2.31 -1.08 -3.38
CA GLU A 65 1.58 -1.21 -4.64
C GLU A 65 0.44 -0.21 -4.71
N SER A 66 -0.02 0.03 -5.92
CA SER A 66 -1.15 0.89 -6.26
C SER A 66 -0.90 2.38 -6.02
N PHE A 67 -0.89 3.12 -7.12
CA PHE A 67 -0.74 4.58 -7.14
C PHE A 67 -2.08 5.32 -6.98
N ILE A 68 -3.17 4.61 -6.71
CA ILE A 68 -4.52 5.20 -6.74
C ILE A 68 -4.66 6.41 -5.81
N ASP A 69 -4.10 6.34 -4.61
CA ASP A 69 -4.24 7.41 -3.62
C ASP A 69 -3.44 8.68 -3.96
N PHE A 70 -2.48 8.61 -4.89
CA PHE A 70 -1.78 9.80 -5.38
C PHE A 70 -2.72 10.79 -6.06
N ASN A 71 -3.84 10.32 -6.60
CA ASN A 71 -4.89 11.16 -7.14
C ASN A 71 -5.52 12.10 -6.10
N LEU A 72 -5.49 11.73 -4.83
CA LEU A 72 -6.05 12.53 -3.74
C LEU A 72 -5.24 13.81 -3.46
N LEU A 73 -4.02 13.91 -3.98
CA LEU A 73 -3.19 15.11 -3.88
C LEU A 73 -3.65 16.26 -4.78
N ASN A 74 -4.37 15.96 -5.86
CA ASN A 74 -4.85 16.92 -6.83
C ASN A 74 -6.37 17.11 -6.66
N ASP A 75 -6.81 18.34 -6.48
CA ASP A 75 -8.22 18.65 -6.26
C ASP A 75 -9.14 18.17 -7.40
N LYS A 76 -8.64 18.14 -8.63
CA LYS A 76 -9.41 17.66 -9.80
C LYS A 76 -9.56 16.15 -9.86
N THR A 77 -8.67 15.41 -9.23
CA THR A 77 -8.65 13.93 -9.22
C THR A 77 -8.87 13.34 -7.83
N ASN A 78 -9.15 14.19 -6.84
CA ASN A 78 -9.47 13.75 -5.49
C ASN A 78 -10.84 13.08 -5.45
N TYR A 79 -10.85 11.77 -5.69
CA TYR A 79 -12.07 10.96 -5.74
C TYR A 79 -12.77 10.80 -4.37
N TYR A 80 -12.12 11.19 -3.29
CA TYR A 80 -12.76 11.25 -1.99
C TYR A 80 -13.77 12.41 -1.91
N ARG A 81 -13.38 13.59 -2.42
CA ARG A 81 -14.25 14.77 -2.48
C ARG A 81 -15.26 14.72 -3.61
N ASP A 82 -14.82 14.19 -4.77
CA ASP A 82 -15.64 14.05 -5.98
C ASP A 82 -15.62 12.60 -6.44
N LYS A 83 -16.64 11.85 -6.06
CA LYS A 83 -16.77 10.43 -6.40
C LYS A 83 -16.92 10.17 -7.89
N THR A 84 -17.33 11.18 -8.67
CA THR A 84 -17.51 11.02 -10.14
C THR A 84 -16.20 10.75 -10.87
N VAL A 85 -15.06 11.16 -10.32
CA VAL A 85 -13.74 10.95 -10.95
C VAL A 85 -13.08 9.63 -10.53
N GLY A 86 -13.64 8.91 -9.55
CA GLY A 86 -13.03 7.71 -8.98
C GLY A 86 -12.78 6.61 -10.00
N LYS A 87 -13.75 6.33 -10.87
CA LYS A 87 -13.63 5.30 -11.91
C LYS A 87 -12.52 5.62 -12.91
N SER A 88 -12.42 6.89 -13.32
CA SER A 88 -11.35 7.36 -14.22
C SER A 88 -9.97 7.22 -13.58
N CYS A 89 -9.83 7.60 -12.30
CA CYS A 89 -8.59 7.42 -11.55
C CYS A 89 -8.21 5.95 -11.43
N TYR A 90 -9.17 5.08 -11.18
CA TYR A 90 -8.97 3.63 -11.06
C TYR A 90 -8.41 3.04 -12.36
N TYR A 91 -9.00 3.35 -13.51
CA TYR A 91 -8.53 2.84 -14.80
C TYR A 91 -7.19 3.44 -15.22
N ALA A 92 -6.95 4.72 -14.95
CA ALA A 92 -5.65 5.34 -15.21
C ALA A 92 -4.52 4.67 -14.40
N ARG A 93 -4.78 4.32 -13.15
CA ARG A 93 -3.84 3.59 -12.33
C ARG A 93 -3.52 2.21 -12.92
N ILE A 94 -4.53 1.43 -13.33
CA ILE A 94 -4.34 0.12 -13.96
C ILE A 94 -3.52 0.26 -15.24
N GLU A 95 -3.85 1.23 -16.07
CA GLU A 95 -3.15 1.48 -17.33
C GLU A 95 -1.66 1.79 -17.11
N LEU A 96 -1.35 2.62 -16.12
CA LEU A 96 0.04 2.91 -15.75
C LEU A 96 0.79 1.67 -15.29
N GLU A 97 0.18 0.88 -14.40
CA GLU A 97 0.81 -0.34 -13.86
C GLU A 97 1.07 -1.38 -14.96
N LEU A 98 0.10 -1.58 -15.87
CA LEU A 98 0.27 -2.48 -17.02
C LEU A 98 1.36 -1.99 -17.98
N LEU A 99 1.43 -0.69 -18.22
CA LEU A 99 2.49 -0.09 -19.04
C LEU A 99 3.87 -0.32 -18.42
N MET A 100 4.00 -0.08 -17.13
CA MET A 100 5.25 -0.29 -16.41
C MET A 100 5.72 -1.75 -16.49
N GLU A 101 4.82 -2.70 -16.24
CA GLU A 101 5.12 -4.13 -16.34
C GLU A 101 5.55 -4.53 -17.75
N LYS A 102 4.88 -4.00 -18.77
CA LYS A 102 5.22 -4.24 -20.18
C LYS A 102 6.60 -3.69 -20.54
N LEU A 103 6.99 -2.53 -19.99
CA LEU A 103 8.29 -1.92 -20.25
C LEU A 103 9.42 -2.69 -19.55
N SER A 104 9.24 -3.08 -18.30
CA SER A 104 10.19 -3.85 -17.52
C SER A 104 9.57 -4.35 -16.23
N GLU A 105 9.37 -5.65 -16.13
CA GLU A 105 8.89 -6.28 -14.87
C GLU A 105 9.88 -6.07 -13.73
N GLU A 106 11.18 -6.22 -14.00
CA GLU A 106 12.24 -6.04 -13.01
C GLU A 106 12.27 -4.62 -12.44
N LYS A 107 12.21 -3.61 -13.29
CA LYS A 107 12.21 -2.21 -12.86
C LYS A 107 10.90 -1.81 -12.17
N THR A 108 9.79 -2.35 -12.60
CA THR A 108 8.50 -2.16 -11.94
C THR A 108 8.53 -2.70 -10.52
N LEU A 109 9.05 -3.91 -10.33
CA LEU A 109 9.22 -4.50 -9.00
C LEU A 109 10.14 -3.65 -8.12
N GLU A 110 11.21 -3.11 -8.68
CA GLU A 110 12.12 -2.21 -7.96
C GLU A 110 11.43 -0.90 -7.53
N ILE A 111 10.57 -0.32 -8.38
CA ILE A 111 9.76 0.84 -8.02
C ILE A 111 8.86 0.51 -6.82
N TYR A 112 8.20 -0.64 -6.85
CA TYR A 112 7.34 -1.06 -5.73
C TYR A 112 8.13 -1.31 -4.45
N ARG A 113 9.33 -1.84 -4.57
CA ARG A 113 10.24 -2.02 -3.43
C ARG A 113 10.61 -0.67 -2.78
N LEU A 114 10.96 0.31 -3.60
CA LEU A 114 11.29 1.66 -3.13
C LEU A 114 10.08 2.36 -2.49
N LEU A 115 8.90 2.23 -3.09
CA LEU A 115 7.67 2.74 -2.49
C LEU A 115 7.40 2.08 -1.13
N GLY A 116 7.59 0.77 -1.03
CA GLY A 116 7.43 0.03 0.22
C GLY A 116 8.40 0.51 1.32
N GLU A 117 9.65 0.79 0.96
CA GLU A 117 10.64 1.35 1.90
C GLU A 117 10.20 2.72 2.43
N MET A 118 9.60 3.55 1.60
CA MET A 118 9.08 4.86 1.98
C MET A 118 7.72 4.78 2.72
N GLY A 119 7.11 3.62 2.80
CA GLY A 119 5.79 3.46 3.39
C GLY A 119 4.64 3.95 2.51
N LEU A 120 4.87 4.04 1.20
CA LEU A 120 3.91 4.50 0.20
C LEU A 120 3.24 3.32 -0.51
N GLY A 121 2.14 3.62 -1.21
CA GLY A 121 1.27 2.66 -1.87
C GLY A 121 -0.03 2.45 -1.10
N ARG A 122 -1.11 2.16 -1.82
CA ARG A 122 -2.41 1.87 -1.19
C ARG A 122 -2.42 0.51 -0.51
N GLU A 123 -1.62 -0.41 -1.04
CA GLU A 123 -1.43 -1.75 -0.51
C GLU A 123 0.06 -2.00 -0.27
N ILE A 124 0.35 -2.84 0.71
CA ILE A 124 1.71 -3.30 0.98
C ILE A 124 1.75 -4.83 0.90
N MET A 125 2.82 -5.34 0.34
CA MET A 125 3.11 -6.76 0.27
C MET A 125 4.44 -7.03 0.99
N GLY A 126 4.37 -7.73 2.11
CA GLY A 126 5.54 -8.11 2.90
C GLY A 126 6.00 -9.53 2.56
N VAL A 127 7.30 -9.70 2.44
CA VAL A 127 7.95 -11.00 2.26
C VAL A 127 8.68 -11.34 3.56
N PHE A 128 8.34 -12.47 4.15
CA PHE A 128 8.83 -12.87 5.46
C PHE A 128 9.43 -14.26 5.44
N LYS A 129 10.43 -14.47 6.28
CA LYS A 129 11.01 -15.79 6.57
C LYS A 129 10.93 -16.08 8.05
N LYS A 130 10.82 -17.37 8.37
CA LYS A 130 10.88 -17.81 9.76
C LYS A 130 12.25 -17.47 10.35
N GLU A 131 12.23 -16.86 11.50
CA GLU A 131 13.44 -16.60 12.28
C GLU A 131 13.89 -17.92 12.91
N MET A 132 15.15 -18.27 12.70
CA MET A 132 15.70 -19.52 13.23
C MET A 132 16.52 -19.24 14.49
#